data_dc35dd121e081e6a3aa18bc38592d0d7
#
_entry.id   dc35dd121e081e6a3aa18bc38592d0d7
#
_cell.length_a   1.000
_cell.length_b   1.000
_cell.length_c   1.000
_cell.angle_alpha   90.00
_cell.angle_beta   90.00
_cell.angle_gamma   90.00
#
_symmetry.space_group_name_H-M   'P 1'
#
loop_
_entity.id
_entity.type
_entity.pdbx_description
1 polymer ?
#
loop_
_entity_poly.entity_id
_entity_poly.type
_entity_poly.pdbx_seq_one_letter_code
_entity_poly.pdbx_strand_id
1 'polypeptide(L)'
;MCEIITKQQKELAKIIERYSEKDGVHPTAIPSLFFMRVSNAAGQSHGVYKPSFCMVVQGEKEVWLAQERFTYSPADYLVASVHLPVTAKVTEATPDVPYLGFKLEFTPSQILEVLHESEIRVDPKENPKRAMFVSQMESSLLDAAIRLVRLLDNPKDIPVLAPLFTKEILYRVLQGQNGIILEQIVMEGSSTHQIKDVIEQIMNNYDSLLRIEELAEIANMSISSLHRHFKEITAMSPLQFQKQLRLQEARRLLLTESADASEVAYRVGYESASQFSREYSRMFGFPPKADMKRLKETYDQTQVITEQVSNV
;
A
#
# COMPACT_ATOMS: atom_id res chain seq x y z
N MET A 1 -7.21 16.10 -25.14
CA MET A 1 -7.10 15.51 -23.78
C MET A 1 -6.04 14.40 -23.73
N CYS A 2 -6.06 13.42 -24.61
CA CYS A 2 -5.10 12.30 -24.62
C CYS A 2 -3.63 12.75 -24.79
N GLU A 3 -3.30 13.68 -25.67
CA GLU A 3 -1.93 14.18 -25.87
C GLU A 3 -1.34 14.91 -24.65
N ILE A 4 -2.17 15.67 -23.91
CA ILE A 4 -1.72 16.41 -22.72
C ILE A 4 -1.37 15.42 -21.62
N ILE A 5 -2.23 14.45 -21.35
CA ILE A 5 -1.98 13.40 -20.35
C ILE A 5 -0.73 12.61 -20.69
N THR A 6 -0.54 12.24 -21.97
CA THR A 6 0.65 11.51 -22.41
C THR A 6 1.94 12.33 -22.20
N LYS A 7 1.91 13.66 -22.44
CA LYS A 7 3.05 14.53 -22.20
C LYS A 7 3.37 14.65 -20.70
N GLN A 8 2.35 14.81 -19.87
CA GLN A 8 2.46 14.87 -18.41
C GLN A 8 3.02 13.58 -17.83
N GLN A 9 2.55 12.43 -18.29
CA GLN A 9 3.05 11.11 -17.86
C GLN A 9 4.53 10.93 -18.23
N LYS A 10 4.93 11.31 -19.44
CA LYS A 10 6.36 11.25 -19.87
C LYS A 10 7.25 12.17 -19.03
N GLU A 11 6.77 13.33 -18.65
CA GLU A 11 7.51 14.24 -17.77
C GLU A 11 7.68 13.60 -16.38
N LEU A 12 6.59 13.08 -15.81
CA LEU A 12 6.62 12.43 -14.51
C LEU A 12 7.54 11.21 -14.49
N ALA A 13 7.51 10.39 -15.54
CA ALA A 13 8.41 9.25 -15.71
C ALA A 13 9.88 9.67 -15.65
N LYS A 14 10.27 10.71 -16.40
CA LYS A 14 11.64 11.23 -16.40
C LYS A 14 12.09 11.74 -15.02
N ILE A 15 11.18 12.36 -14.26
CA ILE A 15 11.52 12.81 -12.90
C ILE A 15 11.72 11.60 -11.99
N ILE A 16 10.81 10.62 -12.02
CA ILE A 16 10.91 9.42 -11.20
C ILE A 16 12.18 8.64 -11.51
N GLU A 17 12.54 8.47 -12.79
CA GLU A 17 13.78 7.79 -13.21
C GLU A 17 15.04 8.43 -12.61
N ARG A 18 15.12 9.77 -12.54
CA ARG A 18 16.25 10.48 -11.92
C ARG A 18 16.41 10.19 -10.42
N TYR A 19 15.32 9.91 -9.73
CA TYR A 19 15.30 9.65 -8.28
C TYR A 19 15.15 8.16 -7.92
N SER A 20 15.12 7.27 -8.93
CA SER A 20 15.03 5.82 -8.78
C SER A 20 15.94 5.10 -9.78
N GLU A 21 17.25 5.20 -9.56
CA GLU A 21 18.27 4.64 -10.49
C GLU A 21 18.30 3.11 -10.48
N LYS A 22 17.91 2.47 -9.37
CA LYS A 22 17.92 1.00 -9.17
C LYS A 22 16.52 0.49 -8.90
N ASP A 23 16.33 -0.82 -9.09
CA ASP A 23 15.08 -1.47 -8.68
C ASP A 23 14.87 -1.39 -7.17
N GLY A 24 13.63 -1.14 -6.76
CA GLY A 24 13.26 -1.03 -5.35
C GLY A 24 12.26 0.09 -5.06
N VAL A 25 12.12 0.38 -3.76
CA VAL A 25 11.30 1.48 -3.23
C VAL A 25 12.24 2.58 -2.74
N HIS A 26 12.04 3.77 -3.25
CA HIS A 26 12.89 4.93 -3.00
C HIS A 26 12.13 6.01 -2.23
N PRO A 27 12.45 6.24 -0.94
CA PRO A 27 11.95 7.41 -0.23
C PRO A 27 12.51 8.68 -0.88
N THR A 28 11.71 9.74 -0.92
CA THR A 28 12.12 11.04 -1.46
C THR A 28 12.37 12.06 -0.36
N ALA A 29 12.85 13.25 -0.72
CA ALA A 29 12.94 14.37 0.21
C ALA A 29 11.57 14.92 0.64
N ILE A 30 10.50 14.58 -0.09
CA ILE A 30 9.13 14.93 0.30
C ILE A 30 8.63 13.86 1.28
N PRO A 31 8.24 14.23 2.52
CA PRO A 31 7.70 13.27 3.48
C PRO A 31 6.53 12.49 2.90
N SER A 32 6.47 11.19 3.19
CA SER A 32 5.40 10.27 2.73
C SER A 32 5.32 10.01 1.22
N LEU A 33 6.22 10.58 0.40
CA LEU A 33 6.31 10.30 -1.03
C LEU A 33 7.41 9.28 -1.32
N PHE A 34 7.03 8.21 -2.05
CA PHE A 34 7.93 7.13 -2.45
C PHE A 34 7.81 6.89 -3.95
N PHE A 35 8.94 6.60 -4.59
CA PHE A 35 8.99 6.07 -5.94
C PHE A 35 9.28 4.57 -5.92
N MET A 36 8.80 3.87 -6.92
CA MET A 36 9.05 2.44 -7.11
C MET A 36 9.56 2.21 -8.53
N ARG A 37 10.63 1.43 -8.65
CA ARG A 37 11.15 0.96 -9.94
C ARG A 37 11.25 -0.55 -9.93
N VAL A 38 10.86 -1.18 -11.04
CA VAL A 38 11.03 -2.60 -11.28
C VAL A 38 11.37 -2.79 -12.76
N SER A 39 12.55 -3.31 -13.04
CA SER A 39 13.05 -3.46 -14.43
C SER A 39 12.61 -4.76 -15.10
N ASN A 40 12.09 -5.73 -14.34
CA ASN A 40 11.57 -6.97 -14.90
C ASN A 40 10.25 -7.34 -14.22
N ALA A 41 9.29 -7.79 -15.00
CA ALA A 41 8.07 -8.38 -14.45
C ALA A 41 8.47 -9.54 -13.53
N ALA A 42 8.36 -9.33 -12.24
CA ALA A 42 8.86 -10.24 -11.21
C ALA A 42 7.74 -11.03 -10.55
N GLY A 43 8.13 -11.93 -9.65
CA GLY A 43 7.18 -12.66 -8.81
C GLY A 43 6.33 -11.74 -7.92
N GLN A 44 5.40 -12.36 -7.20
CA GLN A 44 4.53 -11.63 -6.27
C GLN A 44 5.34 -11.07 -5.09
N SER A 45 5.05 -9.83 -4.73
CA SER A 45 5.48 -9.18 -3.50
C SER A 45 4.33 -9.16 -2.49
N HIS A 46 4.65 -9.26 -1.21
CA HIS A 46 3.68 -9.24 -0.12
C HIS A 46 4.04 -8.10 0.84
N GLY A 47 3.05 -7.37 1.31
CA GLY A 47 3.28 -6.27 2.23
C GLY A 47 1.97 -5.68 2.78
N VAL A 48 2.11 -4.75 3.72
CA VAL A 48 0.98 -4.00 4.25
C VAL A 48 0.96 -2.62 3.59
N TYR A 49 -0.11 -2.34 2.84
CA TYR A 49 -0.34 -0.97 2.36
C TYR A 49 -0.82 -0.12 3.52
N LYS A 50 -0.18 1.01 3.72
CA LYS A 50 -0.69 2.09 4.56
C LYS A 50 -1.71 2.91 3.77
N PRO A 51 -2.53 3.74 4.43
CA PRO A 51 -3.36 4.71 3.73
C PRO A 51 -2.52 5.50 2.73
N SER A 52 -2.84 5.35 1.45
CA SER A 52 -2.01 5.92 0.37
C SER A 52 -2.77 6.06 -0.95
N PHE A 53 -2.36 7.08 -1.69
CA PHE A 53 -2.65 7.28 -3.10
C PHE A 53 -1.47 6.70 -3.92
N CYS A 54 -1.77 5.78 -4.83
CA CYS A 54 -0.79 5.12 -5.68
C CYS A 54 -1.15 5.30 -7.15
N MET A 55 -0.17 5.60 -7.99
CA MET A 55 -0.34 5.58 -9.44
C MET A 55 0.79 4.85 -10.12
N VAL A 56 0.49 4.21 -11.23
CA VAL A 56 1.45 3.69 -12.18
C VAL A 56 1.77 4.81 -13.16
N VAL A 57 3.03 5.09 -13.37
CA VAL A 57 3.50 6.09 -14.33
C VAL A 57 3.95 5.42 -15.62
N GLN A 58 4.51 4.23 -15.51
CA GLN A 58 4.93 3.38 -16.63
C GLN A 58 4.78 1.91 -16.26
N GLY A 59 4.37 1.06 -17.20
CA GLY A 59 4.08 -0.36 -16.98
C GLY A 59 2.68 -0.62 -16.42
N GLU A 60 2.46 -1.76 -15.81
CA GLU A 60 1.17 -2.16 -15.20
C GLU A 60 1.40 -2.94 -13.91
N LYS A 61 0.46 -2.83 -12.98
CA LYS A 61 0.51 -3.51 -11.68
C LYS A 61 -0.84 -4.11 -11.30
N GLU A 62 -0.79 -5.29 -10.75
CA GLU A 62 -1.91 -5.96 -10.09
C GLU A 62 -1.69 -5.97 -8.57
N VAL A 63 -2.78 -5.77 -7.82
CA VAL A 63 -2.81 -5.87 -6.36
C VAL A 63 -3.97 -6.76 -5.97
N TRP A 64 -3.72 -7.71 -5.08
CA TRP A 64 -4.75 -8.57 -4.50
C TRP A 64 -4.98 -8.22 -3.04
N LEU A 65 -6.24 -7.94 -2.71
CA LEU A 65 -6.75 -7.87 -1.35
C LEU A 65 -7.54 -9.15 -1.08
N ALA A 66 -6.96 -10.09 -0.36
CA ALA A 66 -7.45 -11.46 -0.27
C ALA A 66 -7.58 -12.11 -1.65
N GLN A 67 -8.81 -12.35 -2.13
CA GLN A 67 -9.09 -12.93 -3.45
C GLN A 67 -9.53 -11.89 -4.49
N GLU A 68 -9.70 -10.64 -4.09
CA GLU A 68 -10.11 -9.57 -4.99
C GLU A 68 -8.88 -8.97 -5.69
N ARG A 69 -8.94 -8.87 -7.01
CA ARG A 69 -7.87 -8.35 -7.85
C ARG A 69 -8.20 -6.94 -8.33
N PHE A 70 -7.23 -6.05 -8.17
CA PHE A 70 -7.24 -4.69 -8.66
C PHE A 70 -6.08 -4.53 -9.66
N THR A 71 -6.39 -4.22 -10.91
CA THR A 71 -5.40 -3.93 -11.96
C THR A 71 -5.43 -2.44 -12.24
N TYR A 72 -4.27 -1.80 -12.34
CA TYR A 72 -4.18 -0.40 -12.68
C TYR A 72 -2.92 -0.09 -13.49
N SER A 73 -3.07 0.83 -14.40
CA SER A 73 -2.13 1.25 -15.44
C SER A 73 -1.92 2.77 -15.37
N PRO A 74 -1.11 3.39 -16.25
CA PRO A 74 -0.95 4.85 -16.27
C PRO A 74 -2.25 5.67 -16.46
N ALA A 75 -3.34 5.04 -16.90
CA ALA A 75 -4.65 5.69 -16.99
C ALA A 75 -5.42 5.72 -15.66
N ASP A 76 -4.88 5.09 -14.61
CA ASP A 76 -5.60 4.85 -13.37
C ASP A 76 -4.77 5.24 -12.14
N TYR A 77 -5.45 5.34 -11.01
CA TYR A 77 -4.83 5.39 -9.69
C TYR A 77 -5.54 4.41 -8.74
N LEU A 78 -4.80 3.93 -7.75
CA LEU A 78 -5.31 3.09 -6.67
C LEU A 78 -5.21 3.86 -5.35
N VAL A 79 -6.27 3.77 -4.54
CA VAL A 79 -6.27 4.26 -3.16
C VAL A 79 -6.47 3.09 -2.21
N ALA A 80 -5.63 3.02 -1.19
CA ALA A 80 -5.87 2.24 0.02
C ALA A 80 -6.20 3.21 1.14
N SER A 81 -7.34 3.03 1.79
CA SER A 81 -7.86 4.00 2.76
C SER A 81 -7.51 3.66 4.22
N VAL A 82 -7.21 2.39 4.51
CA VAL A 82 -6.72 1.88 5.79
C VAL A 82 -5.52 0.97 5.58
N HIS A 83 -4.90 0.48 6.65
CA HIS A 83 -3.85 -0.54 6.55
C HIS A 83 -4.44 -1.85 6.00
N LEU A 84 -3.86 -2.37 4.93
CA LEU A 84 -4.33 -3.58 4.27
C LEU A 84 -3.17 -4.51 3.92
N PRO A 85 -3.18 -5.78 4.39
CA PRO A 85 -2.24 -6.78 3.90
C PRO A 85 -2.60 -7.17 2.47
N VAL A 86 -1.66 -6.98 1.56
CA VAL A 86 -1.87 -7.20 0.12
C VAL A 86 -0.77 -8.07 -0.48
N THR A 87 -1.09 -8.66 -1.61
CA THR A 87 -0.13 -9.23 -2.55
C THR A 87 -0.12 -8.35 -3.80
N ALA A 88 1.04 -8.03 -4.33
CA ALA A 88 1.17 -7.21 -5.51
C ALA A 88 2.11 -7.85 -6.54
N LYS A 89 1.88 -7.57 -7.82
CA LYS A 89 2.71 -8.04 -8.93
C LYS A 89 2.78 -6.97 -10.00
N VAL A 90 3.98 -6.66 -10.44
CA VAL A 90 4.21 -5.89 -11.67
C VAL A 90 4.02 -6.85 -12.83
N THR A 91 3.10 -6.53 -13.74
CA THR A 91 2.74 -7.37 -14.89
C THR A 91 3.43 -6.94 -16.17
N GLU A 92 3.72 -5.64 -16.29
CA GLU A 92 4.44 -5.07 -17.43
C GLU A 92 5.66 -4.29 -16.97
N ALA A 93 6.86 -4.80 -17.25
CA ALA A 93 8.15 -4.13 -17.08
C ALA A 93 9.22 -4.84 -17.91
N THR A 94 10.13 -4.05 -18.49
CA THR A 94 11.36 -4.54 -19.13
C THR A 94 12.53 -3.65 -18.71
N PRO A 95 13.80 -4.07 -18.89
CA PRO A 95 14.95 -3.24 -18.58
C PRO A 95 14.95 -1.89 -19.30
N ASP A 96 14.47 -1.86 -20.56
CA ASP A 96 14.40 -0.64 -21.36
C ASP A 96 13.16 0.22 -21.05
N VAL A 97 12.11 -0.40 -20.54
CA VAL A 97 10.83 0.25 -20.16
C VAL A 97 10.43 -0.29 -18.78
N PRO A 98 11.09 0.17 -17.71
CA PRO A 98 10.80 -0.31 -16.36
C PRO A 98 9.41 0.11 -15.87
N TYR A 99 8.85 -0.66 -14.97
CA TYR A 99 7.72 -0.19 -14.18
C TYR A 99 8.17 0.99 -13.30
N LEU A 100 7.40 2.07 -13.34
CA LEU A 100 7.58 3.25 -12.50
C LEU A 100 6.30 3.53 -11.73
N GLY A 101 6.42 3.55 -10.42
CA GLY A 101 5.31 3.82 -9.52
C GLY A 101 5.55 5.05 -8.65
N PHE A 102 4.47 5.73 -8.33
CA PHE A 102 4.38 6.84 -7.38
C PHE A 102 3.46 6.41 -6.23
N LYS A 103 3.87 6.61 -4.99
CA LYS A 103 3.07 6.34 -3.80
C LYS A 103 3.17 7.51 -2.84
N LEU A 104 2.03 8.11 -2.51
CA LEU A 104 1.90 9.16 -1.50
C LEU A 104 1.08 8.63 -0.33
N GLU A 105 1.72 8.45 0.84
CA GLU A 105 1.03 8.11 2.08
C GLU A 105 0.34 9.35 2.64
N PHE A 106 -0.83 9.17 3.26
CA PHE A 106 -1.57 10.22 3.90
C PHE A 106 -2.14 9.78 5.26
N THR A 107 -2.58 10.74 6.06
CA THR A 107 -3.15 10.50 7.39
C THR A 107 -4.64 10.86 7.43
N PRO A 108 -5.40 10.29 8.37
CA PRO A 108 -6.78 10.70 8.61
C PRO A 108 -6.92 12.21 8.89
N SER A 109 -5.96 12.81 9.59
CA SER A 109 -5.97 14.25 9.89
C SER A 109 -5.91 15.11 8.62
N GLN A 110 -5.13 14.70 7.60
CA GLN A 110 -5.08 15.41 6.31
C GLN A 110 -6.41 15.32 5.55
N ILE A 111 -7.12 14.19 5.64
CA ILE A 111 -8.47 14.06 5.06
C ILE A 111 -9.45 14.99 5.78
N LEU A 112 -9.44 15.02 7.13
CA LEU A 112 -10.28 15.89 7.92
C LEU A 112 -10.04 17.37 7.58
N GLU A 113 -8.79 17.78 7.42
CA GLU A 113 -8.42 19.14 7.05
C GLU A 113 -9.04 19.53 5.70
N VAL A 114 -8.97 18.64 4.69
CA VAL A 114 -9.59 18.88 3.38
C VAL A 114 -11.11 19.02 3.50
N LEU A 115 -11.75 18.11 4.25
CA LEU A 115 -13.21 18.13 4.43
C LEU A 115 -13.69 19.39 5.14
N HIS A 116 -12.97 19.87 6.18
CA HIS A 116 -13.32 21.07 6.91
C HIS A 116 -13.23 22.35 6.06
N GLU A 117 -12.34 22.38 5.08
CA GLU A 117 -12.13 23.54 4.21
C GLU A 117 -12.90 23.45 2.89
N SER A 118 -13.60 22.35 2.65
CA SER A 118 -14.36 22.10 1.42
C SER A 118 -15.86 22.07 1.68
N GLU A 119 -16.66 22.25 0.61
CA GLU A 119 -18.12 22.06 0.64
C GLU A 119 -18.53 20.59 0.40
N ILE A 120 -17.60 19.65 0.47
CA ILE A 120 -17.90 18.22 0.30
C ILE A 120 -18.81 17.79 1.45
N ARG A 121 -20.00 17.31 1.09
CA ARG A 121 -21.00 16.81 2.05
C ARG A 121 -20.87 15.33 2.22
N VAL A 122 -20.68 14.91 3.45
CA VAL A 122 -20.58 13.48 3.83
C VAL A 122 -21.98 12.93 4.13
N ASP A 123 -22.38 11.83 3.53
CA ASP A 123 -23.60 11.11 3.90
C ASP A 123 -23.27 9.98 4.89
N PRO A 124 -23.67 10.10 6.18
CA PRO A 124 -23.34 9.10 7.20
C PRO A 124 -24.04 7.75 7.00
N LYS A 125 -25.06 7.68 6.13
CA LYS A 125 -25.90 6.50 5.95
C LYS A 125 -25.43 5.57 4.83
N GLU A 126 -24.39 5.93 4.08
CA GLU A 126 -23.88 5.06 3.03
C GLU A 126 -23.23 3.80 3.61
N ASN A 127 -23.52 2.65 3.00
CA ASN A 127 -22.94 1.36 3.42
C ASN A 127 -21.42 1.37 3.28
N PRO A 128 -20.69 0.70 4.19
CA PRO A 128 -19.25 0.60 4.10
C PRO A 128 -18.85 -0.07 2.78
N LYS A 129 -17.90 0.56 2.10
CA LYS A 129 -17.32 0.07 0.85
C LYS A 129 -15.94 -0.54 1.11
N ARG A 130 -15.43 -1.27 0.12
CA ARG A 130 -14.08 -1.80 0.13
C ARG A 130 -13.07 -0.68 0.38
N ALA A 131 -12.15 -0.86 1.35
CA ALA A 131 -11.14 0.14 1.70
C ALA A 131 -10.01 0.27 0.66
N MET A 132 -10.16 -0.35 -0.49
CA MET A 132 -9.26 -0.23 -1.64
C MET A 132 -10.10 -0.09 -2.91
N PHE A 133 -9.73 0.85 -3.77
CA PHE A 133 -10.38 1.06 -5.06
C PHE A 133 -9.41 1.56 -6.12
N VAL A 134 -9.78 1.35 -7.38
CA VAL A 134 -9.13 1.92 -8.56
C VAL A 134 -10.08 2.92 -9.20
N SER A 135 -9.56 4.04 -9.66
CA SER A 135 -10.30 5.08 -10.39
C SER A 135 -9.46 5.64 -11.53
N GLN A 136 -10.11 6.24 -12.50
CA GLN A 136 -9.45 6.83 -13.66
C GLN A 136 -8.68 8.10 -13.29
N MET A 137 -7.49 8.26 -13.89
CA MET A 137 -6.64 9.41 -13.70
C MET A 137 -7.17 10.61 -14.50
N GLU A 138 -7.48 11.68 -13.80
CA GLU A 138 -7.84 12.96 -14.40
C GLU A 138 -6.62 13.85 -14.61
N SER A 139 -6.64 14.67 -15.66
CA SER A 139 -5.53 15.59 -16.00
C SER A 139 -5.20 16.53 -14.83
N SER A 140 -6.18 17.00 -14.10
CA SER A 140 -6.01 17.90 -12.96
C SER A 140 -5.33 17.22 -11.77
N LEU A 141 -5.62 15.94 -11.52
CA LEU A 141 -5.01 15.14 -10.46
C LEU A 141 -3.54 14.81 -10.83
N LEU A 142 -3.31 14.45 -12.10
CA LEU A 142 -1.96 14.20 -12.61
C LEU A 142 -1.10 15.46 -12.54
N ASP A 143 -1.65 16.65 -12.88
CA ASP A 143 -0.95 17.93 -12.77
C ASP A 143 -0.55 18.25 -11.31
N ALA A 144 -1.45 18.01 -10.35
CA ALA A 144 -1.14 18.18 -8.92
C ALA A 144 0.02 17.28 -8.47
N ALA A 145 0.03 16.00 -8.92
CA ALA A 145 1.10 15.07 -8.64
C ALA A 145 2.45 15.52 -9.26
N ILE A 146 2.44 16.02 -10.51
CA ILE A 146 3.64 16.56 -11.16
C ILE A 146 4.18 17.78 -10.41
N ARG A 147 3.33 18.70 -9.98
CA ARG A 147 3.76 19.87 -9.21
C ARG A 147 4.39 19.46 -7.88
N LEU A 148 3.85 18.45 -7.21
CA LEU A 148 4.45 17.88 -6.00
C LEU A 148 5.85 17.33 -6.29
N VAL A 149 6.00 16.51 -7.32
CA VAL A 149 7.27 15.86 -7.65
C VAL A 149 8.34 16.87 -8.13
N ARG A 150 7.96 17.94 -8.82
CA ARG A 150 8.87 19.01 -9.23
C ARG A 150 9.57 19.72 -8.06
N LEU A 151 8.99 19.67 -6.85
CA LEU A 151 9.63 20.21 -5.65
C LEU A 151 10.94 19.50 -5.31
N LEU A 152 11.16 18.29 -5.78
CA LEU A 152 12.42 17.58 -5.59
C LEU A 152 13.60 18.28 -6.26
N ASP A 153 13.35 19.05 -7.32
CA ASP A 153 14.36 19.86 -8.01
C ASP A 153 14.69 21.17 -7.23
N ASN A 154 13.82 21.55 -6.26
CA ASN A 154 14.03 22.70 -5.38
C ASN A 154 13.63 22.38 -3.92
N PRO A 155 14.44 21.62 -3.16
CA PRO A 155 14.08 21.11 -1.84
C PRO A 155 13.71 22.18 -0.80
N LYS A 156 14.14 23.43 -1.00
CA LYS A 156 13.80 24.55 -0.09
C LYS A 156 12.31 24.87 -0.05
N ASP A 157 11.59 24.56 -1.13
CA ASP A 157 10.16 24.82 -1.26
C ASP A 157 9.30 23.69 -0.66
N ILE A 158 9.88 22.51 -0.41
CA ILE A 158 9.16 21.32 0.09
C ILE A 158 8.39 21.62 1.37
N PRO A 159 8.97 22.24 2.43
CA PRO A 159 8.25 22.44 3.70
C PRO A 159 6.97 23.25 3.56
N VAL A 160 6.89 24.15 2.58
CA VAL A 160 5.74 25.05 2.38
C VAL A 160 4.78 24.49 1.31
N LEU A 161 5.31 24.04 0.18
CA LEU A 161 4.45 23.72 -0.95
C LEU A 161 4.02 22.24 -1.00
N ALA A 162 4.81 21.30 -0.45
CA ALA A 162 4.41 19.89 -0.47
C ALA A 162 3.11 19.62 0.28
N PRO A 163 2.82 20.21 1.47
CA PRO A 163 1.52 20.08 2.12
C PRO A 163 0.36 20.59 1.25
N LEU A 164 0.54 21.70 0.54
CA LEU A 164 -0.50 22.27 -0.32
C LEU A 164 -0.83 21.36 -1.51
N PHE A 165 0.19 20.82 -2.20
CA PHE A 165 -0.05 19.91 -3.30
C PHE A 165 -0.58 18.54 -2.84
N THR A 166 -0.15 18.05 -1.67
CA THR A 166 -0.74 16.86 -1.05
C THR A 166 -2.22 17.08 -0.77
N LYS A 167 -2.58 18.23 -0.21
CA LYS A 167 -3.96 18.63 0.06
C LYS A 167 -4.78 18.72 -1.22
N GLU A 168 -4.24 19.28 -2.30
CA GLU A 168 -4.91 19.31 -3.59
C GLU A 168 -5.15 17.90 -4.14
N ILE A 169 -4.16 16.99 -4.06
CA ILE A 169 -4.33 15.59 -4.49
C ILE A 169 -5.48 14.94 -3.71
N LEU A 170 -5.48 15.07 -2.37
CA LEU A 170 -6.54 14.49 -1.53
C LEU A 170 -7.92 15.10 -1.84
N TYR A 171 -8.00 16.41 -2.04
CA TYR A 171 -9.23 17.10 -2.43
C TYR A 171 -9.81 16.57 -3.74
N ARG A 172 -8.97 16.38 -4.78
CA ARG A 172 -9.40 15.83 -6.06
C ARG A 172 -9.84 14.37 -5.95
N VAL A 173 -9.16 13.56 -5.14
CA VAL A 173 -9.58 12.18 -4.86
C VAL A 173 -10.92 12.14 -4.14
N LEU A 174 -11.14 13.04 -3.17
CA LEU A 174 -12.41 13.16 -2.43
C LEU A 174 -13.57 13.62 -3.33
N GLN A 175 -13.32 14.46 -4.32
CA GLN A 175 -14.34 14.85 -5.32
C GLN A 175 -14.65 13.74 -6.34
N GLY A 176 -13.80 12.72 -6.45
CA GLY A 176 -13.99 11.61 -7.37
C GLY A 176 -15.12 10.66 -6.94
N GLN A 177 -15.53 9.78 -7.85
CA GLN A 177 -16.65 8.84 -7.67
C GLN A 177 -16.54 7.97 -6.40
N ASN A 178 -15.32 7.68 -5.93
CA ASN A 178 -15.04 6.85 -4.77
C ASN A 178 -14.57 7.66 -3.55
N GLY A 179 -14.68 9.00 -3.57
CA GLY A 179 -14.24 9.88 -2.47
C GLY A 179 -14.89 9.56 -1.13
N ILE A 180 -16.15 9.12 -1.15
CA ILE A 180 -16.90 8.68 0.04
C ILE A 180 -16.15 7.64 0.88
N ILE A 181 -15.29 6.82 0.26
CA ILE A 181 -14.50 5.79 0.98
C ILE A 181 -13.48 6.45 1.92
N LEU A 182 -12.88 7.57 1.49
CA LEU A 182 -11.96 8.35 2.33
C LEU A 182 -12.71 9.16 3.40
N GLU A 183 -13.88 9.68 3.08
CA GLU A 183 -14.72 10.42 4.01
C GLU A 183 -15.13 9.54 5.21
N GLN A 184 -15.57 8.30 4.92
CA GLN A 184 -16.02 7.36 5.94
C GLN A 184 -14.94 6.97 6.96
N ILE A 185 -13.65 7.07 6.62
CA ILE A 185 -12.57 6.73 7.56
C ILE A 185 -12.50 7.72 8.72
N VAL A 186 -12.79 8.98 8.44
CA VAL A 186 -12.65 10.08 9.41
C VAL A 186 -13.98 10.48 10.04
N MET A 187 -15.09 9.96 9.52
CA MET A 187 -16.41 10.23 10.03
C MET A 187 -16.69 9.41 11.29
N GLU A 188 -16.70 10.06 12.44
CA GLU A 188 -17.04 9.43 13.71
C GLU A 188 -18.42 8.72 13.63
N GLY A 189 -18.49 7.49 14.15
CA GLY A 189 -19.69 6.68 14.12
C GLY A 189 -19.96 5.94 12.82
N SER A 190 -19.16 6.18 11.75
CA SER A 190 -19.23 5.32 10.57
C SER A 190 -18.67 3.94 10.83
N SER A 191 -19.22 2.92 10.17
CA SER A 191 -18.68 1.56 10.28
C SER A 191 -17.23 1.47 9.83
N THR A 192 -16.82 2.28 8.85
CA THR A 192 -15.44 2.30 8.34
C THR A 192 -14.48 2.87 9.37
N HIS A 193 -14.86 3.95 10.08
CA HIS A 193 -14.07 4.53 11.16
C HIS A 193 -13.89 3.52 12.31
N GLN A 194 -14.95 2.88 12.74
CA GLN A 194 -14.90 1.87 13.80
C GLN A 194 -14.04 0.65 13.42
N ILE A 195 -14.14 0.19 12.16
CA ILE A 195 -13.28 -0.90 11.66
C ILE A 195 -11.82 -0.47 11.50
N LYS A 196 -11.53 0.79 11.17
CA LYS A 196 -10.16 1.33 11.17
C LYS A 196 -9.52 1.18 12.55
N ASP A 197 -10.24 1.50 13.63
CA ASP A 197 -9.73 1.36 15.00
C ASP A 197 -9.45 -0.11 15.36
N VAL A 198 -10.32 -1.03 14.91
CA VAL A 198 -10.07 -2.48 15.03
C VAL A 198 -8.83 -2.92 14.26
N ILE A 199 -8.62 -2.40 13.05
CA ILE A 199 -7.42 -2.69 12.25
C ILE A 199 -6.16 -2.21 12.98
N GLU A 200 -6.17 -1.00 13.54
CA GLU A 200 -5.05 -0.45 14.31
C GLU A 200 -4.75 -1.31 15.55
N GLN A 201 -5.79 -1.75 16.26
CA GLN A 201 -5.63 -2.68 17.40
C GLN A 201 -4.99 -4.01 16.98
N ILE A 202 -5.45 -4.60 15.86
CA ILE A 202 -4.85 -5.85 15.35
C ILE A 202 -3.40 -5.61 14.91
N MET A 203 -3.11 -4.48 14.26
CA MET A 203 -1.75 -4.13 13.83
C MET A 203 -0.78 -3.98 14.99
N ASN A 204 -1.22 -3.35 16.08
CA ASN A 204 -0.39 -3.11 17.26
C ASN A 204 -0.18 -4.38 18.11
N ASN A 205 -1.05 -5.38 17.99
CA ASN A 205 -1.06 -6.59 18.80
C ASN A 205 -1.15 -7.87 17.93
N TYR A 206 -0.56 -7.85 16.74
CA TYR A 206 -0.70 -8.96 15.79
C TYR A 206 -0.11 -10.27 16.31
N ASP A 207 0.90 -10.23 17.17
CA ASP A 207 1.57 -11.38 17.78
C ASP A 207 0.82 -12.01 18.95
N SER A 208 -0.18 -11.33 19.49
CA SER A 208 -0.95 -11.74 20.67
C SER A 208 -2.24 -12.47 20.29
N LEU A 209 -2.87 -13.13 21.28
CA LEU A 209 -4.16 -13.78 21.09
C LEU A 209 -5.25 -12.75 20.75
N LEU A 210 -5.91 -12.92 19.62
CA LEU A 210 -7.01 -12.07 19.19
C LEU A 210 -8.32 -12.52 19.85
N ARG A 211 -8.93 -11.63 20.64
CA ARG A 211 -10.26 -11.85 21.24
C ARG A 211 -11.29 -11.05 20.47
N ILE A 212 -12.22 -11.76 19.84
CA ILE A 212 -13.23 -11.13 18.98
C ILE A 212 -14.19 -10.24 19.79
N GLU A 213 -14.46 -10.62 21.03
CA GLU A 213 -15.28 -9.85 21.96
C GLU A 213 -14.67 -8.47 22.23
N GLU A 214 -13.36 -8.40 22.51
CA GLU A 214 -12.64 -7.14 22.74
C GLU A 214 -12.64 -6.25 21.47
N LEU A 215 -12.49 -6.84 20.30
CA LEU A 215 -12.59 -6.10 19.05
C LEU A 215 -13.99 -5.56 18.77
N ALA A 216 -15.03 -6.31 19.18
CA ALA A 216 -16.42 -5.88 19.06
C ALA A 216 -16.72 -4.70 20.00
N GLU A 217 -16.14 -4.71 21.21
CA GLU A 217 -16.22 -3.58 22.16
C GLU A 217 -15.52 -2.33 21.59
N ILE A 218 -14.31 -2.45 21.06
CA ILE A 218 -13.58 -1.34 20.41
C ILE A 218 -14.40 -0.73 19.27
N ALA A 219 -15.02 -1.57 18.45
CA ALA A 219 -15.87 -1.12 17.36
C ALA A 219 -17.26 -0.62 17.82
N ASN A 220 -17.61 -0.78 19.09
CA ASN A 220 -18.98 -0.56 19.59
C ASN A 220 -20.04 -1.27 18.72
N MET A 221 -19.79 -2.55 18.39
CA MET A 221 -20.62 -3.39 17.52
C MET A 221 -20.92 -4.73 18.16
N SER A 222 -21.99 -5.40 17.71
CA SER A 222 -22.14 -6.82 17.95
C SER A 222 -21.06 -7.62 17.18
N ILE A 223 -20.69 -8.80 17.68
CA ILE A 223 -19.74 -9.71 17.03
C ILE A 223 -20.14 -9.98 15.56
N SER A 224 -21.42 -10.21 15.30
CA SER A 224 -21.93 -10.45 13.94
C SER A 224 -21.75 -9.23 13.03
N SER A 225 -22.02 -8.01 13.54
CA SER A 225 -21.82 -6.76 12.81
C SER A 225 -20.33 -6.51 12.54
N LEU A 226 -19.46 -6.73 13.54
CA LEU A 226 -18.01 -6.64 13.39
C LEU A 226 -17.53 -7.55 12.24
N HIS A 227 -17.87 -8.83 12.26
CA HIS A 227 -17.44 -9.76 11.19
C HIS A 227 -17.93 -9.34 9.82
N ARG A 228 -19.18 -8.88 9.70
CA ARG A 228 -19.75 -8.41 8.44
C ARG A 228 -19.01 -7.17 7.93
N HIS A 229 -18.92 -6.10 8.72
CA HIS A 229 -18.29 -4.85 8.28
C HIS A 229 -16.79 -5.00 8.06
N PHE A 230 -16.10 -5.76 8.92
CA PHE A 230 -14.67 -6.03 8.73
C PHE A 230 -14.41 -6.73 7.39
N LYS A 231 -15.24 -7.72 7.02
CA LYS A 231 -15.14 -8.42 5.73
C LYS A 231 -15.56 -7.53 4.55
N GLU A 232 -16.57 -6.70 4.71
CA GLU A 232 -16.98 -5.71 3.69
C GLU A 232 -15.85 -4.73 3.37
N ILE A 233 -15.13 -4.27 4.37
CA ILE A 233 -14.06 -3.27 4.24
C ILE A 233 -12.74 -3.90 3.80
N THR A 234 -12.33 -5.03 4.40
CA THR A 234 -10.99 -5.62 4.22
C THR A 234 -10.95 -6.86 3.33
N ALA A 235 -12.08 -7.38 2.85
CA ALA A 235 -12.23 -8.68 2.17
C ALA A 235 -11.85 -9.92 3.04
N MET A 236 -11.58 -9.74 4.33
CA MET A 236 -11.07 -10.77 5.23
C MET A 236 -11.85 -10.79 6.55
N SER A 237 -11.80 -11.91 7.28
CA SER A 237 -12.16 -11.92 8.70
C SER A 237 -11.00 -11.33 9.54
N PRO A 238 -11.26 -10.86 10.80
CA PRO A 238 -10.20 -10.38 11.69
C PRO A 238 -9.05 -11.37 11.88
N LEU A 239 -9.38 -12.66 12.07
CA LEU A 239 -8.38 -13.73 12.21
C LEU A 239 -7.55 -13.96 10.93
N GLN A 240 -8.18 -13.87 9.75
CA GLN A 240 -7.45 -13.96 8.48
C GLN A 240 -6.52 -12.76 8.29
N PHE A 241 -6.96 -11.58 8.67
CA PHE A 241 -6.17 -10.36 8.62
C PHE A 241 -4.94 -10.46 9.54
N GLN A 242 -5.14 -10.81 10.82
CA GLN A 242 -4.04 -11.04 11.76
C GLN A 242 -3.04 -12.08 11.23
N LYS A 243 -3.54 -13.20 10.69
CA LYS A 243 -2.68 -14.23 10.14
C LYS A 243 -1.81 -13.72 8.98
N GLN A 244 -2.37 -12.92 8.08
CA GLN A 244 -1.57 -12.34 7.00
C GLN A 244 -0.49 -11.41 7.53
N LEU A 245 -0.79 -10.58 8.54
CA LEU A 245 0.21 -9.73 9.19
C LEU A 245 1.34 -10.56 9.80
N ARG A 246 1.01 -11.60 10.57
CA ARG A 246 1.99 -12.51 11.18
C ARG A 246 2.92 -13.12 10.15
N LEU A 247 2.38 -13.62 9.05
CA LEU A 247 3.18 -14.28 8.00
C LEU A 247 4.05 -13.27 7.24
N GLN A 248 3.55 -12.08 6.94
CA GLN A 248 4.34 -11.03 6.29
C GLN A 248 5.46 -10.53 7.20
N GLU A 249 5.19 -10.30 8.49
CA GLU A 249 6.20 -9.91 9.46
C GLU A 249 7.23 -11.02 9.68
N ALA A 250 6.78 -12.28 9.76
CA ALA A 250 7.71 -13.42 9.83
C ALA A 250 8.67 -13.45 8.64
N ARG A 251 8.16 -13.20 7.43
CA ARG A 251 8.99 -13.14 6.22
C ARG A 251 10.00 -12.01 6.29
N ARG A 252 9.60 -10.83 6.77
CA ARG A 252 10.50 -9.70 6.99
C ARG A 252 11.61 -10.04 7.99
N LEU A 253 11.26 -10.59 9.15
CA LEU A 253 12.22 -11.00 10.19
C LEU A 253 13.21 -12.04 9.67
N LEU A 254 12.72 -13.05 8.96
CA LEU A 254 13.57 -14.08 8.34
C LEU A 254 14.55 -13.49 7.31
N LEU A 255 14.19 -12.40 6.61
CA LEU A 255 15.05 -11.73 5.64
C LEU A 255 16.09 -10.82 6.29
N THR A 256 15.71 -10.11 7.33
CA THR A 256 16.55 -9.09 7.96
C THR A 256 17.38 -9.59 9.12
N GLU A 257 16.98 -10.70 9.73
CA GLU A 257 17.63 -11.27 10.90
C GLU A 257 18.13 -12.69 10.60
N SER A 258 19.20 -13.13 11.27
CA SER A 258 19.72 -14.50 11.15
C SER A 258 19.02 -15.48 12.10
N ALA A 259 17.73 -15.25 12.37
CA ALA A 259 16.91 -16.05 13.28
C ALA A 259 16.41 -17.35 12.62
N ASP A 260 16.24 -18.41 13.42
CA ASP A 260 15.64 -19.67 12.92
C ASP A 260 14.13 -19.53 12.71
N ALA A 261 13.60 -20.27 11.75
CA ALA A 261 12.19 -20.23 11.41
C ALA A 261 11.25 -20.59 12.58
N SER A 262 11.71 -21.46 13.51
CA SER A 262 10.93 -21.81 14.71
C SER A 262 10.89 -20.66 15.71
N GLU A 263 12.01 -19.96 15.92
CA GLU A 263 12.07 -18.78 16.75
C GLU A 263 11.17 -17.67 16.22
N VAL A 264 11.27 -17.39 14.91
CA VAL A 264 10.42 -16.37 14.27
C VAL A 264 8.95 -16.75 14.38
N ALA A 265 8.57 -18.03 14.24
CA ALA A 265 7.20 -18.49 14.42
C ALA A 265 6.62 -18.07 15.78
N TYR A 266 7.36 -18.32 16.86
CA TYR A 266 6.91 -17.92 18.21
C TYR A 266 6.86 -16.40 18.39
N ARG A 267 7.83 -15.67 17.87
CA ARG A 267 7.88 -14.19 17.93
C ARG A 267 6.69 -13.52 17.25
N VAL A 268 6.18 -14.11 16.18
CA VAL A 268 4.99 -13.58 15.48
C VAL A 268 3.67 -14.18 15.99
N GLY A 269 3.69 -14.88 17.13
CA GLY A 269 2.52 -15.34 17.84
C GLY A 269 1.95 -16.69 17.41
N TYR A 270 2.74 -17.56 16.73
CA TYR A 270 2.35 -18.94 16.52
C TYR A 270 2.74 -19.81 17.72
N GLU A 271 1.83 -20.67 18.16
CA GLU A 271 2.08 -21.65 19.22
C GLU A 271 2.76 -22.93 18.68
N SER A 272 2.77 -23.13 17.38
CA SER A 272 3.34 -24.30 16.71
C SER A 272 4.14 -23.94 15.48
N ALA A 273 5.44 -24.23 15.48
CA ALA A 273 6.32 -24.07 14.32
C ALA A 273 5.86 -24.91 13.11
N SER A 274 5.22 -26.05 13.33
CA SER A 274 4.66 -26.89 12.28
C SER A 274 3.43 -26.27 11.62
N GLN A 275 2.55 -25.61 12.41
CA GLN A 275 1.42 -24.86 11.88
C GLN A 275 1.92 -23.66 11.09
N PHE A 276 2.85 -22.89 11.64
CA PHE A 276 3.49 -21.77 10.97
C PHE A 276 4.07 -22.19 9.60
N SER A 277 4.87 -23.22 9.55
CA SER A 277 5.52 -23.67 8.31
C SER A 277 4.51 -24.04 7.22
N ARG A 278 3.40 -24.70 7.58
CA ARG A 278 2.32 -25.04 6.63
C ARG A 278 1.59 -23.79 6.11
N GLU A 279 1.26 -22.85 7.00
CA GLU A 279 0.55 -21.62 6.61
C GLU A 279 1.46 -20.68 5.82
N TYR A 280 2.73 -20.57 6.20
CA TYR A 280 3.76 -19.84 5.46
C TYR A 280 3.91 -20.39 4.02
N SER A 281 4.06 -21.72 3.87
CA SER A 281 4.19 -22.36 2.56
C SER A 281 2.94 -22.16 1.69
N ARG A 282 1.76 -22.14 2.31
CA ARG A 282 0.50 -21.86 1.58
C ARG A 282 0.45 -20.43 1.05
N MET A 283 0.97 -19.47 1.82
CA MET A 283 0.95 -18.05 1.43
C MET A 283 2.03 -17.70 0.43
N PHE A 284 3.27 -18.20 0.62
CA PHE A 284 4.44 -17.80 -0.16
C PHE A 284 4.90 -18.84 -1.19
N GLY A 285 4.26 -20.01 -1.22
CA GLY A 285 4.57 -21.09 -2.15
C GLY A 285 5.76 -21.97 -1.76
N PHE A 286 6.55 -21.58 -0.75
CA PHE A 286 7.75 -22.28 -0.31
C PHE A 286 7.82 -22.36 1.22
N PRO A 287 8.40 -23.44 1.78
CA PRO A 287 8.71 -23.47 3.22
C PRO A 287 9.65 -22.33 3.62
N PRO A 288 9.60 -21.83 4.87
CA PRO A 288 10.37 -20.67 5.32
C PRO A 288 11.85 -20.70 4.93
N LYS A 289 12.57 -21.80 5.21
CA LYS A 289 14.00 -21.93 4.87
C LYS A 289 14.28 -21.91 3.37
N ALA A 290 13.42 -22.51 2.56
CA ALA A 290 13.57 -22.52 1.10
C ALA A 290 13.27 -21.15 0.49
N ASP A 291 12.24 -20.46 0.97
CA ASP A 291 11.91 -19.10 0.51
C ASP A 291 13.05 -18.13 0.83
N MET A 292 13.62 -18.23 2.03
CA MET A 292 14.77 -17.43 2.45
C MET A 292 15.98 -17.60 1.55
N LYS A 293 16.34 -18.85 1.25
CA LYS A 293 17.46 -19.16 0.37
C LYS A 293 17.23 -18.54 -1.02
N ARG A 294 16.06 -18.78 -1.59
CA ARG A 294 15.66 -18.24 -2.91
C ARG A 294 15.72 -16.70 -2.96
N LEU A 295 15.20 -16.02 -1.94
CA LEU A 295 15.19 -14.57 -1.90
C LEU A 295 16.58 -13.96 -1.74
N LYS A 296 17.45 -14.58 -0.92
CA LYS A 296 18.85 -14.15 -0.79
C LYS A 296 19.61 -14.34 -2.11
N GLU A 297 19.47 -15.49 -2.77
CA GLU A 297 20.09 -15.74 -4.07
C GLU A 297 19.63 -14.73 -5.14
N THR A 298 18.35 -14.33 -5.13
CA THR A 298 17.83 -13.29 -6.04
C THR A 298 18.42 -11.92 -5.72
N TYR A 299 18.61 -11.58 -4.44
CA TYR A 299 19.21 -10.31 -3.98
C TYR A 299 20.68 -10.25 -4.36
N ASP A 300 21.44 -11.32 -4.14
CA ASP A 300 22.87 -11.41 -4.48
C ASP A 300 23.11 -11.32 -5.99
N GLN A 301 22.27 -11.99 -6.81
CA GLN A 301 22.33 -11.88 -8.26
C GLN A 301 22.07 -10.45 -8.77
N THR A 302 21.16 -9.73 -8.14
CA THR A 302 20.88 -8.32 -8.50
C THR A 302 22.05 -7.41 -8.14
N GLN A 303 22.75 -7.65 -7.04
CA GLN A 303 23.95 -6.90 -6.66
C GLN A 303 25.15 -7.22 -7.55
N VAL A 304 25.40 -8.49 -7.87
CA VAL A 304 26.52 -8.92 -8.75
C VAL A 304 26.40 -8.33 -10.14
N ILE A 305 25.20 -8.27 -10.72
CA ILE A 305 24.96 -7.63 -12.02
C ILE A 305 25.27 -6.11 -11.94
N THR A 306 24.96 -5.48 -10.81
CA THR A 306 25.23 -4.03 -10.62
C THR A 306 26.72 -3.74 -10.48
N GLU A 307 27.50 -4.60 -9.83
CA GLU A 307 28.96 -4.44 -9.71
C GLU A 307 29.70 -4.74 -11.01
N GLN A 308 29.22 -5.68 -11.84
CA GLN A 308 29.84 -5.97 -13.13
C GLN A 308 29.61 -4.87 -14.19
N VAL A 309 28.50 -4.12 -14.10
CA VAL A 309 28.21 -3.00 -15.00
C VAL A 309 28.98 -1.72 -14.58
N SER A 310 29.38 -1.62 -13.31
CA SER A 310 30.18 -0.47 -12.80
C SER A 310 31.68 -0.59 -13.07
N ASN A 311 32.14 -1.74 -13.58
CA ASN A 311 33.54 -2.01 -13.89
C ASN A 311 33.84 -2.10 -15.40
N VAL A 312 32.95 -1.63 -16.25
CA VAL A 312 33.12 -1.38 -17.69
C VAL A 312 32.87 0.10 -17.96
#